data_30cf3e51f03c9529f72a71863582fb1d
#
_entry.id   30cf3e51f03c9529f72a71863582fb1d
#
_cell.length_a   1.000
_cell.length_b   1.000
_cell.length_c   1.000
_cell.angle_alpha   90.00
_cell.angle_beta   90.00
_cell.angle_gamma   90.00
#
_symmetry.space_group_name_H-M   'P 1'
#
loop_
_entity.id
_entity.type
_entity.pdbx_description
1 polymer ?
#
loop_
_entity_poly.entity_id
_entity_poly.type
_entity_poly.pdbx_seq_one_letter_code
_entity_poly.pdbx_strand_id
1 'polypeptide(L)'
;MKQHRFLPAILLLAAAFMFTVAGFSATPRSTKGPLIQLQADGTISEATGCLDDFVGKGQYVLVDFWASWCGPCREETPFVVKAYNDYKDKGLVVIGIAVRDKTDATKKAMANMGIYYPQILDPSIALAGEFGVSAIPHLFLFGPDGKIVQQGMRGEGIDALLQTIFK
;
A
#
# COMPACT_ATOMS: atom_id res chain seq x y z
N MET A 1 49.59 -12.96 64.16
CA MET A 1 49.59 -12.01 63.05
C MET A 1 48.74 -12.58 61.94
N LYS A 2 47.47 -12.12 61.82
CA LYS A 2 46.51 -12.56 60.79
C LYS A 2 46.37 -11.41 59.79
N GLN A 3 46.80 -11.66 58.54
CA GLN A 3 46.65 -10.70 57.44
C GLN A 3 45.26 -10.94 56.82
N HIS A 4 44.39 -9.93 56.88
CA HIS A 4 43.12 -9.90 56.16
C HIS A 4 43.40 -9.38 54.75
N ARG A 5 43.28 -10.26 53.76
CA ARG A 5 43.33 -9.90 52.35
C ARG A 5 41.91 -9.41 51.92
N PHE A 6 41.83 -8.09 51.68
CA PHE A 6 40.63 -7.49 51.03
C PHE A 6 40.64 -7.81 49.54
N LEU A 7 39.63 -8.52 49.08
CA LEU A 7 39.33 -8.62 47.65
C LEU A 7 38.53 -7.39 47.23
N PRO A 8 38.86 -6.72 46.11
CA PRO A 8 38.03 -5.67 45.58
C PRO A 8 36.86 -6.30 44.84
N ALA A 9 35.65 -5.88 45.21
CA ALA A 9 34.43 -6.21 44.49
C ALA A 9 34.45 -5.53 43.10
N ILE A 10 34.60 -6.35 42.07
CA ILE A 10 34.45 -5.89 40.69
C ILE A 10 32.95 -5.70 40.43
N LEU A 11 32.54 -4.41 40.40
CA LEU A 11 31.20 -4.02 40.02
C LEU A 11 31.05 -4.17 38.49
N LEU A 12 30.48 -5.28 38.06
CA LEU A 12 30.08 -5.50 36.66
C LEU A 12 28.87 -4.59 36.34
N LEU A 13 29.16 -3.41 35.77
CA LEU A 13 28.15 -2.60 35.11
C LEU A 13 27.73 -3.33 33.82
N ALA A 14 26.66 -4.10 33.92
CA ALA A 14 25.91 -4.57 32.74
C ALA A 14 25.25 -3.36 32.07
N ALA A 15 25.91 -2.76 31.11
CA ALA A 15 25.30 -1.80 30.20
C ALA A 15 24.26 -2.58 29.35
N ALA A 16 23.00 -2.53 29.77
CA ALA A 16 21.89 -2.95 28.94
C ALA A 16 21.83 -2.03 27.73
N PHE A 17 22.41 -2.49 26.63
CA PHE A 17 22.28 -1.87 25.33
C PHE A 17 20.81 -2.08 24.91
N MET A 18 19.94 -1.17 25.34
CA MET A 18 18.58 -1.07 24.75
C MET A 18 18.76 -0.71 23.28
N PHE A 19 18.74 -1.73 22.44
CA PHE A 19 18.46 -1.57 21.03
C PHE A 19 17.03 -1.03 20.95
N THR A 20 16.88 0.27 20.95
CA THR A 20 15.66 0.89 20.47
C THR A 20 15.57 0.52 19.01
N VAL A 21 14.74 -0.48 18.70
CA VAL A 21 14.23 -0.70 17.36
C VAL A 21 13.56 0.61 17.01
N ALA A 22 14.28 1.46 16.25
CA ALA A 22 13.69 2.63 15.64
C ALA A 22 12.48 2.13 14.87
N GLY A 23 11.31 2.41 15.42
CA GLY A 23 10.05 2.05 14.79
C GLY A 23 10.13 2.54 13.35
N PHE A 24 9.96 1.62 12.41
CA PHE A 24 9.81 1.94 11.00
C PHE A 24 8.66 2.95 10.94
N SER A 25 9.02 4.22 10.80
CA SER A 25 8.07 5.32 10.74
C SER A 25 7.10 4.96 9.63
N ALA A 26 5.82 4.86 9.97
CA ALA A 26 4.78 4.61 9.00
C ALA A 26 5.00 5.58 7.84
N THR A 27 5.18 5.07 6.64
CA THR A 27 5.36 5.85 5.42
C THR A 27 4.24 6.89 5.37
N PRO A 28 4.52 8.20 5.19
CA PRO A 28 3.48 9.21 5.14
C PRO A 28 2.52 8.87 4.01
N ARG A 29 1.30 8.45 4.36
CA ARG A 29 0.22 8.09 3.42
C ARG A 29 -0.84 9.17 3.40
N SER A 30 -0.53 10.30 4.03
CA SER A 30 -1.43 11.42 4.23
C SER A 30 -1.43 12.43 3.07
N THR A 31 -0.59 12.23 2.05
CA THR A 31 -0.60 13.07 0.85
C THR A 31 -1.98 12.99 0.19
N LYS A 32 -2.67 14.15 0.21
CA LYS A 32 -4.01 14.29 -0.35
C LYS A 32 -3.95 14.52 -1.85
N GLY A 33 -4.83 13.86 -2.57
CA GLY A 33 -5.03 14.03 -4.00
C GLY A 33 -6.50 13.97 -4.40
N PRO A 34 -6.82 14.33 -5.64
CA PRO A 34 -8.15 14.07 -6.18
C PRO A 34 -8.44 12.57 -6.13
N LEU A 35 -9.56 12.22 -5.51
CA LEU A 35 -10.08 10.85 -5.42
C LEU A 35 -11.26 10.73 -6.38
N ILE A 36 -11.16 9.82 -7.34
CA ILE A 36 -12.21 9.56 -8.32
C ILE A 36 -12.62 8.09 -8.27
N GLN A 37 -13.90 7.82 -8.51
CA GLN A 37 -14.41 6.45 -8.58
C GLN A 37 -15.51 6.34 -9.64
N LEU A 38 -15.40 5.33 -10.52
CA LEU A 38 -16.42 4.96 -11.48
C LEU A 38 -17.56 4.23 -10.75
N GLN A 39 -18.78 4.70 -10.94
CA GLN A 39 -19.99 4.12 -10.38
C GLN A 39 -20.62 3.11 -11.36
N ALA A 40 -21.51 2.25 -10.85
CA ALA A 40 -22.17 1.24 -11.66
C ALA A 40 -23.06 1.83 -12.77
N ASP A 41 -23.54 3.06 -12.60
CA ASP A 41 -24.34 3.79 -13.59
C ASP A 41 -23.49 4.50 -14.66
N GLY A 42 -22.14 4.36 -14.59
CA GLY A 42 -21.20 4.98 -15.50
C GLY A 42 -20.80 6.42 -15.12
N THR A 43 -21.35 6.99 -14.05
CA THR A 43 -20.92 8.29 -13.53
C THR A 43 -19.60 8.18 -12.78
N ILE A 44 -18.88 9.31 -12.63
CA ILE A 44 -17.68 9.36 -11.81
C ILE A 44 -17.92 10.28 -10.62
N SER A 45 -17.78 9.74 -9.42
CA SER A 45 -17.74 10.53 -8.19
C SER A 45 -16.35 11.14 -8.02
N GLU A 46 -16.30 12.35 -7.49
CA GLU A 46 -15.06 13.10 -7.22
C GLU A 46 -15.05 13.58 -5.78
N ALA A 47 -13.90 13.43 -5.13
CA ALA A 47 -13.65 13.87 -3.77
C ALA A 47 -12.17 14.26 -3.61
N THR A 48 -11.78 14.59 -2.40
CA THR A 48 -10.36 14.66 -2.01
C THR A 48 -10.12 13.59 -0.98
N GLY A 49 -9.08 12.78 -1.15
CA GLY A 49 -8.74 11.70 -0.24
C GLY A 49 -7.24 11.46 -0.15
N CYS A 50 -6.85 10.63 0.77
CA CYS A 50 -5.48 10.14 0.91
C CYS A 50 -5.49 8.62 1.20
N LEU A 51 -4.33 7.99 1.09
CA LEU A 51 -4.24 6.54 1.31
C LEU A 51 -4.53 6.15 2.78
N ASP A 52 -4.29 7.06 3.73
CA ASP A 52 -4.61 6.85 5.14
C ASP A 52 -6.12 6.78 5.42
N ASP A 53 -6.97 7.22 4.49
CA ASP A 53 -8.42 7.03 4.62
C ASP A 53 -8.83 5.55 4.49
N PHE A 54 -7.98 4.73 3.89
CA PHE A 54 -8.23 3.32 3.60
C PHE A 54 -7.34 2.37 4.39
N VAL A 55 -6.04 2.66 4.50
CA VAL A 55 -5.05 1.76 5.12
C VAL A 55 -5.08 1.85 6.65
N GLY A 56 -4.98 0.69 7.32
CA GLY A 56 -4.98 0.62 8.79
C GLY A 56 -6.36 0.79 9.41
N LYS A 57 -7.43 0.49 8.67
CA LYS A 57 -8.83 0.55 9.12
C LYS A 57 -9.42 -0.83 9.44
N GLY A 58 -8.58 -1.82 9.73
CA GLY A 58 -9.04 -3.16 10.05
C GLY A 58 -9.31 -4.06 8.84
N GLN A 59 -8.96 -3.60 7.63
CA GLN A 59 -9.15 -4.34 6.38
C GLN A 59 -7.83 -4.52 5.63
N TYR A 60 -7.77 -5.54 4.78
CA TYR A 60 -6.69 -5.66 3.81
C TYR A 60 -6.89 -4.64 2.69
N VAL A 61 -5.80 -3.98 2.27
CA VAL A 61 -5.84 -2.98 1.19
C VAL A 61 -4.81 -3.32 0.13
N LEU A 62 -5.27 -3.60 -1.09
CA LEU A 62 -4.42 -3.74 -2.26
C LEU A 62 -4.27 -2.38 -2.94
N VAL A 63 -3.04 -1.88 -3.01
CA VAL A 63 -2.71 -0.59 -3.63
C VAL A 63 -1.96 -0.85 -4.92
N ASP A 64 -2.48 -0.31 -6.03
CA ASP A 64 -1.92 -0.43 -7.38
C ASP A 64 -1.42 0.92 -7.89
N PHE A 65 -0.10 1.08 -8.01
CA PHE A 65 0.54 2.22 -8.66
C PHE A 65 0.61 1.95 -10.17
N TRP A 66 -0.15 2.72 -10.93
CA TRP A 66 -0.31 2.52 -12.36
C TRP A 66 -0.48 3.83 -13.13
N ALA A 67 -0.65 3.77 -14.45
CA ALA A 67 -1.06 4.90 -15.28
C ALA A 67 -1.76 4.42 -16.56
N SER A 68 -2.65 5.25 -17.12
CA SER A 68 -3.38 4.94 -18.35
C SER A 68 -2.47 4.79 -19.57
N TRP A 69 -1.36 5.50 -19.60
CA TRP A 69 -0.35 5.47 -20.67
C TRP A 69 0.65 4.30 -20.52
N CYS A 70 0.66 3.60 -19.39
CA CYS A 70 1.60 2.53 -19.09
C CYS A 70 1.13 1.19 -19.70
N GLY A 71 1.82 0.70 -20.70
CA GLY A 71 1.51 -0.56 -21.38
C GLY A 71 1.47 -1.76 -20.43
N PRO A 72 2.57 -2.05 -19.70
CA PRO A 72 2.59 -3.16 -18.72
C PRO A 72 1.53 -3.04 -17.62
N CYS A 73 1.16 -1.80 -17.21
CA CYS A 73 0.07 -1.61 -16.24
C CYS A 73 -1.28 -2.07 -16.81
N ARG A 74 -1.53 -1.81 -18.09
CA ARG A 74 -2.76 -2.24 -18.75
C ARG A 74 -2.88 -3.75 -18.89
N GLU A 75 -1.75 -4.45 -19.02
CA GLU A 75 -1.67 -5.91 -19.00
C GLU A 75 -1.92 -6.47 -17.58
N GLU A 76 -1.52 -5.73 -16.54
CA GLU A 76 -1.71 -6.10 -15.14
C GLU A 76 -3.13 -5.84 -14.65
N THR A 77 -3.79 -4.77 -15.14
CA THR A 77 -5.11 -4.33 -14.69
C THR A 77 -6.17 -5.43 -14.62
N PRO A 78 -6.30 -6.37 -15.61
CA PRO A 78 -7.30 -7.44 -15.51
C PRO A 78 -7.17 -8.29 -14.24
N PHE A 79 -5.97 -8.52 -13.74
CA PHE A 79 -5.73 -9.27 -12.50
C PHE A 79 -6.15 -8.47 -11.27
N VAL A 80 -5.91 -7.16 -11.26
CA VAL A 80 -6.34 -6.27 -10.17
C VAL A 80 -7.86 -6.12 -10.16
N VAL A 81 -8.49 -5.96 -11.33
CA VAL A 81 -9.96 -5.92 -11.48
C VAL A 81 -10.59 -7.24 -11.02
N LYS A 82 -9.99 -8.38 -11.37
CA LYS A 82 -10.42 -9.70 -10.88
C LYS A 82 -10.33 -9.76 -9.35
N ALA A 83 -9.21 -9.35 -8.77
CA ALA A 83 -9.03 -9.32 -7.32
C ALA A 83 -10.09 -8.45 -6.63
N TYR A 84 -10.37 -7.25 -7.16
CA TYR A 84 -11.45 -6.41 -6.66
C TYR A 84 -12.81 -7.12 -6.69
N ASN A 85 -13.19 -7.70 -7.83
CA ASN A 85 -14.49 -8.35 -7.98
C ASN A 85 -14.67 -9.57 -7.07
N ASP A 86 -13.63 -10.39 -6.92
CA ASP A 86 -13.71 -11.66 -6.19
C ASP A 86 -13.61 -11.49 -4.66
N TYR A 87 -13.01 -10.38 -4.19
CA TYR A 87 -12.68 -10.23 -2.76
C TYR A 87 -13.26 -8.98 -2.09
N LYS A 88 -13.85 -8.01 -2.81
CA LYS A 88 -14.45 -6.81 -2.21
C LYS A 88 -15.51 -7.15 -1.17
N ASP A 89 -16.36 -8.12 -1.45
CA ASP A 89 -17.42 -8.56 -0.55
C ASP A 89 -16.91 -9.46 0.59
N LYS A 90 -15.63 -9.86 0.52
CA LYS A 90 -14.90 -10.57 1.57
C LYS A 90 -14.04 -9.64 2.44
N GLY A 91 -14.06 -8.33 2.17
CA GLY A 91 -13.35 -7.33 2.96
C GLY A 91 -12.00 -6.86 2.39
N LEU A 92 -11.71 -7.15 1.11
CA LEU A 92 -10.59 -6.52 0.41
C LEU A 92 -10.99 -5.13 -0.07
N VAL A 93 -10.20 -4.14 0.30
CA VAL A 93 -10.25 -2.81 -0.33
C VAL A 93 -9.18 -2.76 -1.43
N VAL A 94 -9.51 -2.21 -2.58
CA VAL A 94 -8.55 -1.96 -3.66
C VAL A 94 -8.53 -0.47 -3.97
N ILE A 95 -7.32 0.11 -4.07
CA ILE A 95 -7.09 1.52 -4.37
C ILE A 95 -6.06 1.62 -5.48
N GLY A 96 -6.37 2.32 -6.55
CA GLY A 96 -5.39 2.69 -7.56
C GLY A 96 -4.74 4.04 -7.25
N ILE A 97 -3.46 4.16 -7.57
CA ILE A 97 -2.71 5.41 -7.55
C ILE A 97 -2.31 5.71 -8.98
N ALA A 98 -2.99 6.70 -9.60
CA ALA A 98 -2.71 7.08 -10.99
C ALA A 98 -1.53 8.06 -11.04
N VAL A 99 -0.34 7.53 -11.40
CA VAL A 99 0.95 8.23 -11.34
C VAL A 99 1.21 9.01 -12.63
N ARG A 100 1.51 10.31 -12.53
CA ARG A 100 1.78 11.18 -13.70
C ARG A 100 0.72 11.08 -14.79
N ASP A 101 -0.51 10.88 -14.40
CA ASP A 101 -1.60 10.72 -15.36
C ASP A 101 -2.49 11.95 -15.40
N LYS A 102 -3.16 12.13 -16.53
CA LYS A 102 -4.17 13.18 -16.69
C LYS A 102 -5.51 12.65 -16.22
N THR A 103 -6.25 13.43 -15.47
CA THR A 103 -7.57 13.05 -14.91
C THR A 103 -8.49 12.44 -15.96
N ASP A 104 -8.64 13.09 -17.13
CA ASP A 104 -9.54 12.61 -18.19
C ASP A 104 -9.04 11.30 -18.82
N ALA A 105 -7.72 11.12 -18.93
CA ALA A 105 -7.12 9.88 -19.43
C ALA A 105 -7.35 8.73 -18.45
N THR A 106 -7.16 8.98 -17.14
CA THR A 106 -7.47 8.02 -16.08
C THR A 106 -8.95 7.63 -16.10
N LYS A 107 -9.87 8.61 -16.13
CA LYS A 107 -11.32 8.36 -16.22
C LYS A 107 -11.69 7.50 -17.42
N LYS A 108 -11.13 7.82 -18.60
CA LYS A 108 -11.37 7.03 -19.82
C LYS A 108 -10.83 5.61 -19.70
N ALA A 109 -9.65 5.43 -19.11
CA ALA A 109 -9.07 4.12 -18.88
C ALA A 109 -9.91 3.31 -17.88
N MET A 110 -10.37 3.91 -16.78
CA MET A 110 -11.27 3.27 -15.81
C MET A 110 -12.51 2.70 -16.50
N ALA A 111 -13.20 3.50 -17.32
CA ALA A 111 -14.39 3.06 -18.06
C ALA A 111 -14.09 1.93 -19.05
N ASN A 112 -12.99 2.03 -19.79
CA ASN A 112 -12.63 1.04 -20.81
C ASN A 112 -12.15 -0.29 -20.23
N MET A 113 -11.59 -0.29 -19.02
CA MET A 113 -10.95 -1.46 -18.39
C MET A 113 -11.77 -2.02 -17.22
N GLY A 114 -12.94 -1.45 -16.94
CA GLY A 114 -13.81 -1.91 -15.84
C GLY A 114 -13.23 -1.66 -14.45
N ILE A 115 -12.52 -0.57 -14.26
CA ILE A 115 -11.91 -0.19 -12.98
C ILE A 115 -12.94 0.55 -12.14
N TYR A 116 -13.63 -0.16 -11.24
CA TYR A 116 -14.65 0.39 -10.35
C TYR A 116 -14.13 0.73 -8.95
N TYR A 117 -12.90 0.34 -8.61
CA TYR A 117 -12.29 0.72 -7.33
C TYR A 117 -11.74 2.16 -7.37
N PRO A 118 -11.70 2.85 -6.21
CA PRO A 118 -11.27 4.24 -6.12
C PRO A 118 -9.86 4.47 -6.65
N GLN A 119 -9.64 5.66 -7.23
CA GLN A 119 -8.34 6.10 -7.74
C GLN A 119 -7.92 7.40 -7.07
N ILE A 120 -6.73 7.46 -6.48
CA ILE A 120 -6.08 8.70 -6.06
C ILE A 120 -5.17 9.16 -7.20
N LEU A 121 -5.33 10.41 -7.65
CA LEU A 121 -4.47 10.98 -8.68
C LEU A 121 -3.19 11.52 -8.04
N ASP A 122 -2.04 11.09 -8.55
CA ASP A 122 -0.70 11.50 -8.11
C ASP A 122 0.09 12.14 -9.28
N PRO A 123 -0.34 13.31 -9.78
CA PRO A 123 0.30 13.95 -10.93
C PRO A 123 1.72 14.43 -10.64
N SER A 124 2.02 14.72 -9.39
CA SER A 124 3.33 15.19 -8.90
C SER A 124 4.30 14.07 -8.54
N ILE A 125 3.84 12.80 -8.56
CA ILE A 125 4.59 11.64 -8.06
C ILE A 125 4.99 11.71 -6.57
N ALA A 126 4.28 12.53 -5.79
CA ALA A 126 4.59 12.69 -4.37
C ALA A 126 4.35 11.39 -3.62
N LEU A 127 3.17 10.79 -3.83
CA LEU A 127 2.80 9.52 -3.19
C LEU A 127 3.69 8.37 -3.68
N ALA A 128 3.93 8.27 -4.99
CA ALA A 128 4.85 7.27 -5.55
C ALA A 128 6.27 7.41 -4.95
N GLY A 129 6.75 8.65 -4.78
CA GLY A 129 8.05 8.93 -4.16
C GLY A 129 8.10 8.52 -2.67
N GLU A 130 7.05 8.79 -1.91
CA GLU A 130 6.92 8.39 -0.50
C GLU A 130 7.01 6.87 -0.32
N PHE A 131 6.48 6.11 -1.29
CA PHE A 131 6.54 4.64 -1.30
C PHE A 131 7.80 4.06 -1.95
N GLY A 132 8.71 4.89 -2.45
CA GLY A 132 9.90 4.45 -3.17
C GLY A 132 9.59 3.73 -4.49
N VAL A 133 8.41 4.02 -5.11
CA VAL A 133 8.00 3.43 -6.38
C VAL A 133 8.78 4.09 -7.51
N SER A 134 9.78 3.38 -8.03
CA SER A 134 10.63 3.84 -9.14
C SER A 134 10.12 3.40 -10.52
N ALA A 135 9.25 2.40 -10.57
CA ALA A 135 8.67 1.87 -11.80
C ALA A 135 7.24 1.36 -11.56
N ILE A 136 6.38 1.49 -12.57
CA ILE A 136 5.00 0.99 -12.56
C ILE A 136 4.81 -0.08 -13.64
N PRO A 137 3.89 -1.04 -13.43
CA PRO A 137 3.00 -1.18 -12.28
C PRO A 137 3.78 -1.60 -11.02
N HIS A 138 3.30 -1.18 -9.84
CA HIS A 138 3.82 -1.66 -8.56
C HIS A 138 2.68 -1.83 -7.56
N LEU A 139 2.56 -3.02 -6.99
CA LEU A 139 1.49 -3.36 -6.08
C LEU A 139 2.00 -3.54 -4.66
N PHE A 140 1.22 -3.05 -3.69
CA PHE A 140 1.39 -3.30 -2.26
C PHE A 140 0.13 -3.92 -1.70
N LEU A 141 0.29 -4.91 -0.84
CA LEU A 141 -0.80 -5.40 0.02
C LEU A 141 -0.53 -4.97 1.45
N PHE A 142 -1.45 -4.21 2.01
CA PHE A 142 -1.45 -3.84 3.42
C PHE A 142 -2.36 -4.75 4.22
N GLY A 143 -1.92 -5.10 5.43
CA GLY A 143 -2.73 -5.80 6.40
C GLY A 143 -3.70 -4.88 7.16
N PRO A 144 -4.59 -5.45 7.98
CA PRO A 144 -5.55 -4.71 8.77
C PRO A 144 -4.93 -3.68 9.73
N ASP A 145 -3.69 -3.93 10.15
CA ASP A 145 -2.90 -3.03 11.01
C ASP A 145 -2.17 -1.92 10.23
N GLY A 146 -2.33 -1.87 8.91
CA GLY A 146 -1.71 -0.89 8.04
C GLY A 146 -0.25 -1.15 7.71
N LYS A 147 0.29 -2.34 8.05
CA LYS A 147 1.65 -2.74 7.63
C LYS A 147 1.63 -3.42 6.28
N ILE A 148 2.73 -3.28 5.55
CA ILE A 148 2.91 -3.98 4.28
C ILE A 148 3.08 -5.48 4.56
N VAL A 149 2.18 -6.27 3.98
CA VAL A 149 2.22 -7.75 4.01
C VAL A 149 3.03 -8.28 2.85
N GLN A 150 2.84 -7.69 1.66
CA GLN A 150 3.52 -8.10 0.43
C GLN A 150 3.63 -6.93 -0.54
N GLN A 151 4.65 -6.95 -1.40
CA GLN A 151 4.81 -5.97 -2.48
C GLN A 151 5.36 -6.65 -3.75
N GLY A 152 5.19 -5.98 -4.88
CA GLY A 152 5.74 -6.42 -6.16
C GLY A 152 5.04 -7.63 -6.78
N MET A 153 3.85 -7.99 -6.32
CA MET A 153 3.02 -9.06 -6.90
C MET A 153 2.67 -8.75 -8.35
N ARG A 154 2.46 -9.80 -9.15
CA ARG A 154 2.10 -9.71 -10.56
C ARG A 154 1.18 -10.85 -10.98
N GLY A 155 0.27 -10.54 -11.92
CA GLY A 155 -0.55 -11.52 -12.60
C GLY A 155 -1.33 -12.42 -11.64
N GLU A 156 -1.28 -13.72 -11.89
CA GLU A 156 -1.96 -14.72 -11.05
C GLU A 156 -1.40 -14.81 -9.62
N GLY A 157 -0.20 -14.29 -9.36
CA GLY A 157 0.38 -14.23 -8.02
C GLY A 157 -0.44 -13.36 -7.06
N ILE A 158 -1.23 -12.41 -7.57
CA ILE A 158 -2.16 -11.59 -6.77
C ILE A 158 -3.25 -12.50 -6.19
N ASP A 159 -3.93 -13.25 -7.07
CA ASP A 159 -5.03 -14.15 -6.67
C ASP A 159 -4.51 -15.27 -5.76
N ALA A 160 -3.37 -15.87 -6.09
CA ALA A 160 -2.76 -16.92 -5.28
C ALA A 160 -2.49 -16.46 -3.83
N LEU A 161 -2.00 -15.22 -3.64
CA LEU A 161 -1.82 -14.65 -2.30
C LEU A 161 -3.16 -14.41 -1.61
N LEU A 162 -4.12 -13.78 -2.30
CA LEU A 162 -5.43 -13.44 -1.71
C LEU A 162 -6.22 -14.68 -1.30
N GLN A 163 -6.13 -15.79 -2.03
CA GLN A 163 -6.72 -17.07 -1.64
C GLN A 163 -6.18 -17.62 -0.32
N THR A 164 -4.95 -17.30 0.06
CA THR A 164 -4.40 -17.71 1.37
C THR A 164 -4.98 -16.89 2.52
N ILE A 165 -5.42 -15.67 2.25
CA ILE A 165 -5.92 -14.71 3.24
C ILE A 165 -7.44 -14.82 3.41
N PHE A 166 -8.17 -14.90 2.30
CA PHE A 166 -9.64 -14.88 2.24
C PHE A 166 -10.22 -16.28 2.00
N LYS A 167 -9.84 -17.21 2.86
CA LYS A 167 -10.32 -18.63 2.83
C LYS A 167 -11.78 -18.74 3.17
#